data_43b8d4f15f85b1d81b4db5301da780c2
#
_entry.id   43b8d4f15f85b1d81b4db5301da780c2
#
_cell.length_a   1.000
_cell.length_b   1.000
_cell.length_c   1.000
_cell.angle_alpha   90.00
_cell.angle_beta   90.00
_cell.angle_gamma   90.00
#
_symmetry.space_group_name_H-M   'P 1'
#
loop_
_entity.id
_entity.type
_entity.pdbx_description
1 polymer ?
#
loop_
_entity_poly.entity_id
_entity_poly.type
_entity_poly.pdbx_seq_one_letter_code
_entity_poly.pdbx_strand_id
1 'polypeptide(L)'
;TDEAIKQLINQFFSCCRASGLTYEWLNKLYIGKNCLNKFRQDHGYKEGTYIKIWNGEEDNVCMVSLVDAMDTVSFDDLYSGLEEVYNKL
;
A
#
# COMPACT_ATOMS: atom_id res chain seq x y z
N THR A 1 0.24 -3.27 -12.51
CA THR A 1 -0.10 -2.50 -13.72
C THR A 1 -1.07 -1.37 -13.40
N ASP A 2 -1.13 -0.37 -14.27
CA ASP A 2 -2.04 0.77 -14.09
C ASP A 2 -3.50 0.30 -14.02
N GLU A 3 -3.86 -0.69 -14.80
CA GLU A 3 -5.21 -1.21 -14.84
C GLU A 3 -5.58 -1.92 -13.55
N ALA A 4 -4.66 -2.69 -12.98
CA ALA A 4 -4.88 -3.32 -11.69
C ALA A 4 -5.07 -2.28 -10.58
N ILE A 5 -4.30 -1.20 -10.62
CA ILE A 5 -4.42 -0.09 -9.67
C ILE A 5 -5.78 0.59 -9.83
N LYS A 6 -6.20 0.85 -11.07
CA LYS A 6 -7.50 1.45 -11.35
C LYS A 6 -8.66 0.58 -10.85
N GLN A 7 -8.59 -0.73 -11.04
CA GLN A 7 -9.61 -1.65 -10.54
C GLN A 7 -9.66 -1.63 -9.02
N LEU A 8 -8.52 -1.61 -8.36
CA LEU A 8 -8.44 -1.55 -6.91
C LEU A 8 -9.07 -0.24 -6.41
N ILE A 9 -8.76 0.88 -7.05
CA ILE A 9 -9.31 2.19 -6.70
C ILE A 9 -10.83 2.19 -6.90
N ASN A 10 -11.32 1.60 -7.98
CA ASN A 10 -12.77 1.50 -8.23
C ASN A 10 -13.46 0.69 -7.16
N GLN A 11 -12.88 -0.40 -6.70
CA GLN A 11 -13.44 -1.18 -5.60
C GLN A 11 -13.48 -0.38 -4.31
N PHE A 12 -12.41 0.33 -4.00
CA PHE A 12 -12.36 1.22 -2.85
C PHE A 12 -13.37 2.35 -2.97
N PHE A 13 -13.51 2.90 -4.16
CA PHE A 13 -14.48 3.99 -4.40
C PHE A 13 -15.91 3.52 -4.12
N SER A 14 -16.26 2.31 -4.54
CA SER A 14 -17.56 1.72 -4.24
C SER A 14 -17.76 1.57 -2.72
N CYS A 15 -16.74 1.08 -2.04
CA CYS A 15 -16.75 0.96 -0.58
C CYS A 15 -16.85 2.31 0.09
N CYS A 16 -16.17 3.33 -0.43
CA CYS A 16 -16.19 4.68 0.11
C CYS A 16 -17.59 5.29 0.06
N ARG A 17 -18.30 5.08 -1.03
CA ARG A 17 -19.68 5.57 -1.16
C ARG A 17 -20.57 4.94 -0.10
N ALA A 18 -20.35 3.67 0.21
CA ALA A 18 -21.12 2.96 1.23
C ALA A 18 -20.72 3.34 2.65
N SER A 19 -19.44 3.63 2.88
CA SER A 19 -18.90 3.87 4.23
C SER A 19 -18.62 5.34 4.52
N GLY A 20 -18.78 6.24 3.54
CA GLY A 20 -18.55 7.67 3.74
C GLY A 20 -17.08 8.08 3.78
N LEU A 21 -16.19 7.28 3.22
CA LEU A 21 -14.77 7.63 3.14
C LEU A 21 -14.56 8.86 2.26
N THR A 22 -13.54 9.66 2.59
CA THR A 22 -13.24 10.90 1.89
C THR A 22 -12.34 10.66 0.67
N TYR A 23 -12.33 11.65 -0.24
CA TYR A 23 -11.44 11.65 -1.38
C TYR A 23 -9.96 11.66 -0.95
N GLU A 24 -9.65 12.36 0.13
CA GLU A 24 -8.29 12.39 0.68
C GLU A 24 -7.80 10.99 1.06
N TRP A 25 -8.65 10.18 1.67
CA TRP A 25 -8.32 8.81 2.04
C TRP A 25 -8.01 7.97 0.80
N LEU A 26 -8.83 8.12 -0.25
CA LEU A 26 -8.59 7.43 -1.52
C LEU A 26 -7.25 7.82 -2.13
N ASN A 27 -6.91 9.10 -2.09
CA ASN A 27 -5.64 9.59 -2.60
C ASN A 27 -4.46 9.01 -1.83
N LYS A 28 -4.57 8.93 -0.51
CA LYS A 28 -3.56 8.30 0.33
C LYS A 28 -3.36 6.83 -0.04
N LEU A 29 -4.44 6.09 -0.24
CA LEU A 29 -4.36 4.69 -0.62
C LEU A 29 -3.75 4.51 -2.01
N TYR A 30 -4.04 5.42 -2.93
CA TYR A 30 -3.44 5.39 -4.27
C TYR A 30 -1.92 5.54 -4.19
N ILE A 31 -1.45 6.53 -3.46
CA ILE A 31 -0.01 6.74 -3.26
C ILE A 31 0.60 5.54 -2.56
N GLY A 32 -0.07 5.02 -1.54
CA GLY A 32 0.39 3.86 -0.80
C GLY A 32 0.56 2.63 -1.68
N LYS A 33 -0.42 2.38 -2.55
CA LYS A 33 -0.37 1.22 -3.45
C LYS A 33 0.76 1.34 -4.47
N ASN A 34 0.96 2.55 -5.02
CA ASN A 34 2.08 2.80 -5.93
C ASN A 34 3.42 2.55 -5.23
N CYS A 35 3.54 3.02 -4.01
CA CYS A 35 4.75 2.82 -3.20
C CYS A 35 4.99 1.34 -2.93
N LEU A 36 3.96 0.60 -2.56
CA LEU A 36 4.07 -0.82 -2.29
C LEU A 36 4.46 -1.61 -3.55
N ASN A 37 3.91 -1.26 -4.70
CA ASN A 37 4.26 -1.90 -5.95
C ASN A 37 5.76 -1.71 -6.28
N LYS A 38 6.26 -0.50 -6.09
CA LYS A 38 7.68 -0.21 -6.28
C LYS A 38 8.54 -1.02 -5.30
N PHE A 39 8.10 -1.05 -4.05
CA PHE A 39 8.79 -1.81 -2.99
C PHE A 39 8.88 -3.29 -3.35
N ARG A 40 7.79 -3.88 -3.83
CA ARG A 40 7.75 -5.28 -4.25
C ARG A 40 8.77 -5.55 -5.35
N GLN A 41 8.80 -4.69 -6.37
CA GLN A 41 9.74 -4.83 -7.48
C GLN A 41 11.19 -4.76 -7.02
N ASP A 42 11.48 -3.86 -6.10
CA ASP A 42 12.82 -3.68 -5.57
C ASP A 42 13.27 -4.84 -4.68
N HIS A 43 12.32 -5.62 -4.16
CA HIS A 43 12.62 -6.71 -3.21
C HIS A 43 12.38 -8.11 -3.79
N GLY A 44 12.38 -8.23 -5.11
CA GLY A 44 12.40 -9.53 -5.75
C GLY A 44 11.02 -10.15 -6.01
N TYR A 45 10.00 -9.34 -6.17
CA TYR A 45 8.64 -9.85 -6.44
C TYR A 45 8.59 -10.72 -7.70
N LYS A 46 9.25 -10.29 -8.78
CA LYS A 46 9.30 -11.05 -10.02
C LYS A 46 10.11 -12.33 -9.90
N GLU A 47 11.15 -12.32 -9.08
CA GLU A 47 12.03 -13.45 -8.86
C GLU A 47 11.44 -14.46 -7.89
N GLY A 48 10.33 -14.13 -7.24
CA GLY A 48 9.69 -15.00 -6.27
C GLY A 48 10.35 -15.04 -4.90
N THR A 49 11.25 -14.11 -4.62
CA THR A 49 11.96 -14.03 -3.34
C THR A 49 11.31 -13.06 -2.35
N TYR A 50 10.32 -12.31 -2.80
CA TYR A 50 9.66 -11.32 -1.99
C TYR A 50 8.77 -12.00 -0.92
N ILE A 51 8.89 -11.53 0.31
CA ILE A 51 8.03 -12.00 1.41
C ILE A 51 6.75 -11.18 1.40
N LYS A 52 5.62 -11.82 1.12
CA LYS A 52 4.33 -11.15 1.00
C LYS A 52 3.58 -11.08 2.33
N ILE A 53 3.81 -12.02 3.22
CA ILE A 53 3.16 -12.09 4.52
C ILE A 53 4.11 -11.57 5.58
N TRP A 54 3.72 -10.49 6.26
CA TRP A 54 4.51 -9.80 7.26
C TRP A 54 3.88 -10.00 8.64
N ASN A 55 4.51 -10.83 9.46
CA ASN A 55 4.02 -11.11 10.83
C ASN A 55 2.56 -11.60 10.86
N GLY A 56 2.19 -12.44 9.90
CA GLY A 56 0.85 -13.01 9.81
C GLY A 56 -0.16 -12.16 9.04
N GLU A 57 0.25 -11.00 8.54
CA GLU A 57 -0.63 -10.12 7.77
C GLU A 57 -0.04 -9.87 6.38
N GLU A 58 -0.90 -9.67 5.39
CA GLU A 58 -0.44 -9.31 4.06
C GLU A 58 0.22 -7.93 4.06
N ASP A 59 1.16 -7.73 3.12
CA ASP A 59 1.84 -6.45 2.95
C ASP A 59 0.88 -5.28 2.71
N ASN A 60 -0.23 -5.52 2.02
CA ASN A 60 -1.28 -4.52 1.81
C ASN A 60 -1.84 -4.00 3.13
N VAL A 61 -2.06 -4.88 4.10
CA VAL A 61 -2.59 -4.51 5.41
C VAL A 61 -1.60 -3.63 6.15
N CYS A 62 -0.34 -3.99 6.11
CA CYS A 62 0.73 -3.18 6.71
C CYS A 62 0.83 -1.81 6.05
N MET A 63 0.75 -1.76 4.73
CA MET A 63 0.77 -0.50 3.98
C MET A 63 -0.39 0.41 4.39
N VAL A 64 -1.60 -0.13 4.48
CA VAL A 64 -2.78 0.65 4.88
C VAL A 64 -2.61 1.19 6.29
N SER A 65 -2.08 0.40 7.20
CA SER A 65 -1.82 0.84 8.57
C SER A 65 -0.83 2.01 8.64
N LEU A 66 0.23 1.95 7.82
CA LEU A 66 1.20 3.04 7.74
C LEU A 66 0.58 4.30 7.15
N VAL A 67 -0.21 4.16 6.11
CA VAL A 67 -0.89 5.29 5.46
C VAL A 67 -1.86 5.95 6.43
N ASP A 68 -2.60 5.15 7.19
CA ASP A 68 -3.57 5.65 8.17
C ASP A 68 -2.89 6.46 9.28
N ALA A 69 -1.68 6.09 9.65
CA ALA A 69 -0.92 6.78 10.67
C ALA A 69 -0.28 8.10 10.19
N MET A 70 -0.28 8.35 8.89
CA MET A 70 0.32 9.54 8.29
C MET A 70 -0.75 10.60 8.03
N ASP A 71 -0.52 11.83 8.47
CA ASP A 71 -1.39 12.96 8.13
C ASP A 71 -1.26 13.32 6.66
N THR A 72 -0.03 13.37 6.17
CA THR A 72 0.28 13.58 4.76
C THR A 72 1.15 12.41 4.29
N VAL A 73 0.69 11.70 3.27
CA VAL A 73 1.44 10.55 2.75
C VAL A 73 2.54 11.06 1.83
N SER A 74 3.78 10.74 2.19
CA SER A 74 4.95 10.96 1.36
C SER A 74 5.42 9.61 0.83
N PHE A 75 5.70 9.52 -0.47
CA PHE A 75 6.19 8.30 -1.08
C PHE A 75 7.47 7.82 -0.39
N ASP A 76 8.42 8.72 -0.18
CA ASP A 76 9.70 8.36 0.42
C ASP A 76 9.55 7.91 1.88
N ASP A 77 8.74 8.60 2.65
CA ASP A 77 8.49 8.25 4.05
C ASP A 77 7.78 6.91 4.17
N LEU A 78 6.80 6.68 3.30
CA LEU A 78 6.08 5.41 3.28
C LEU A 78 7.00 4.26 2.86
N TYR A 79 7.83 4.49 1.85
CA TYR A 79 8.80 3.49 1.40
C TYR A 79 9.76 3.11 2.53
N SER A 80 10.28 4.11 3.24
CA SER A 80 11.16 3.87 4.39
C SER A 80 10.46 3.08 5.49
N GLY A 81 9.18 3.38 5.74
CA GLY A 81 8.38 2.65 6.72
C GLY A 81 8.19 1.19 6.34
N LEU A 82 7.89 0.93 5.06
CA LEU A 82 7.75 -0.43 4.56
C LEU A 82 9.08 -1.19 4.66
N GLU A 83 10.18 -0.54 4.31
CA GLU A 83 11.51 -1.13 4.38
C GLU A 83 11.89 -1.49 5.82
N GLU A 84 11.58 -0.62 6.76
CA GLU A 84 11.84 -0.87 8.17
C GLU A 84 11.09 -2.11 8.66
N VAL A 85 9.82 -2.23 8.34
CA VAL A 85 9.02 -3.39 8.73
C VAL A 85 9.57 -4.66 8.05
N TYR A 86 9.86 -4.57 6.76
CA TYR A 86 10.34 -5.72 6.00
C TYR A 86 11.68 -6.25 6.55
N ASN A 87 12.58 -5.35 6.91
CA ASN A 87 13.89 -5.74 7.42
C ASN A 87 13.85 -6.39 8.80
N LYS A 88 12.75 -6.26 9.51
CA LYS A 88 12.53 -6.88 10.81
C LYS A 88 11.90 -8.28 10.74
N LEU A 89 11.56 -8.74 9.56
CA LEU A 89 10.91 -10.05 9.37
C LEU A 89 11.84 -11.25 9.63
#